data_7d03123b1ad06530786b16de1e5ede0f
#
_entry.id   7d03123b1ad06530786b16de1e5ede0f
#
_cell.length_a   1.000
_cell.length_b   1.000
_cell.length_c   1.000
_cell.angle_alpha   90.00
_cell.angle_beta   90.00
_cell.angle_gamma   90.00
#
_symmetry.space_group_name_H-M   'P 1'
#
loop_
_entity.id
_entity.type
_entity.pdbx_description
1 polymer ?
#
loop_
_entity_poly.entity_id
_entity_poly.type
_entity_poly.pdbx_seq_one_letter_code
_entity_poly.pdbx_strand_id
1 'polypeptide(L)'
;MKRITLFLLSFMAISFGALSQTKYYKEFGKSRIVDQTEYDQIKDVLLHKNKSKPNINVNLIVVEETRRNDSLVIVYKRQMVMNGGVKINLSGTEKVYEMVGKKFPNFVFRDLEGNACSSDSLLNAPLVLNFWFNGCRPCKREMPVLNQIKKEYEGKVRFVSITFNSADQVKKVLQDYPFDFYHLVEGKELIDQIGITAYPKTIVIDRNGIVRQVMDCVESMVSENGEVVLGKGDEIRKEIEKIL
;
A
#
# COMPACT_ATOMS: atom_id res chain seq x y z
N MET A 1 -5.66 23.01 79.21
CA MET A 1 -6.52 22.17 78.37
C MET A 1 -6.62 22.77 76.98
N LYS A 2 -5.82 22.27 76.04
CA LYS A 2 -5.82 22.74 74.60
C LYS A 2 -6.68 21.74 73.80
N ARG A 3 -7.78 22.24 73.24
CA ARG A 3 -8.64 21.50 72.29
C ARG A 3 -7.96 21.44 70.91
N ILE A 4 -7.65 20.25 70.45
CA ILE A 4 -7.14 19.98 69.08
C ILE A 4 -8.39 19.75 68.22
N THR A 5 -8.64 20.65 67.29
CA THR A 5 -9.70 20.53 66.27
C THR A 5 -9.15 19.75 65.09
N LEU A 6 -9.65 18.53 64.91
CA LEU A 6 -9.27 17.65 63.79
C LEU A 6 -10.02 18.09 62.54
N PHE A 7 -9.31 18.66 61.54
CA PHE A 7 -9.86 18.94 60.23
C PHE A 7 -9.84 17.63 59.40
N LEU A 8 -11.01 17.05 59.18
CA LEU A 8 -11.22 16.00 58.23
C LEU A 8 -11.17 16.58 56.79
N LEU A 9 -10.05 16.43 56.11
CA LEU A 9 -9.93 16.65 54.67
C LEU A 9 -10.63 15.48 53.94
N SER A 10 -11.82 15.75 53.44
CA SER A 10 -12.54 14.89 52.50
C SER A 10 -11.76 14.84 51.18
N PHE A 11 -11.04 13.75 50.94
CA PHE A 11 -10.47 13.46 49.62
C PHE A 11 -11.65 13.09 48.70
N MET A 12 -12.08 14.05 47.89
CA MET A 12 -12.99 13.81 46.80
C MET A 12 -12.18 13.05 45.72
N ALA A 13 -12.27 11.73 45.69
CA ALA A 13 -11.71 10.91 44.60
C ALA A 13 -12.46 11.28 43.31
N ILE A 14 -11.88 12.17 42.53
CA ILE A 14 -12.30 12.39 41.15
C ILE A 14 -11.92 11.09 40.39
N SER A 15 -12.92 10.22 40.21
CA SER A 15 -12.79 9.11 39.28
C SER A 15 -12.67 9.70 37.87
N PHE A 16 -11.45 9.82 37.37
CA PHE A 16 -11.22 9.98 35.94
C PHE A 16 -11.77 8.72 35.27
N GLY A 17 -13.01 8.79 34.80
CA GLY A 17 -13.53 7.82 33.87
C GLY A 17 -12.57 7.77 32.69
N ALA A 18 -11.94 6.63 32.49
CA ALA A 18 -11.12 6.40 31.30
C ALA A 18 -12.04 6.61 30.10
N LEU A 19 -11.94 7.76 29.45
CA LEU A 19 -12.60 8.00 28.18
C LEU A 19 -12.13 6.90 27.23
N SER A 20 -13.05 6.02 26.85
CA SER A 20 -12.80 4.94 25.90
C SER A 20 -12.33 5.59 24.60
N GLN A 21 -11.03 5.51 24.35
CA GLN A 21 -10.41 6.06 23.16
C GLN A 21 -10.83 5.24 21.94
N THR A 22 -11.43 5.87 20.92
CA THR A 22 -11.79 5.19 19.67
C THR A 22 -10.54 4.74 18.94
N LYS A 23 -10.45 3.45 18.61
CA LYS A 23 -9.32 2.86 17.90
C LYS A 23 -9.61 2.75 16.42
N TYR A 24 -8.65 3.15 15.62
CA TYR A 24 -8.62 2.98 14.18
C TYR A 24 -7.36 2.21 13.77
N TYR A 25 -7.45 1.43 12.71
CA TYR A 25 -6.35 0.58 12.26
C TYR A 25 -5.99 0.91 10.82
N LYS A 26 -4.70 0.91 10.54
CA LYS A 26 -4.15 1.14 9.21
C LYS A 26 -3.07 0.10 8.91
N GLU A 27 -3.17 -0.60 7.80
CA GLU A 27 -2.08 -1.45 7.35
C GLU A 27 -0.94 -0.58 6.81
N PHE A 28 0.29 -0.87 7.22
CA PHE A 28 1.47 -0.14 6.78
C PHE A 28 1.58 -0.20 5.24
N GLY A 29 1.83 0.93 4.60
CA GLY A 29 1.85 1.05 3.15
C GLY A 29 0.46 1.20 2.49
N LYS A 30 -0.64 1.16 3.27
CA LYS A 30 -1.99 1.41 2.77
C LYS A 30 -2.48 2.79 3.22
N SER A 31 -3.33 3.44 2.43
CA SER A 31 -3.96 4.72 2.81
C SER A 31 -5.25 4.52 3.61
N ARG A 32 -5.91 3.35 3.46
CA ARG A 32 -7.18 3.05 4.10
C ARG A 32 -7.02 2.89 5.61
N ILE A 33 -7.90 3.56 6.34
CA ILE A 33 -8.06 3.43 7.79
C ILE A 33 -9.39 2.72 8.03
N VAL A 34 -9.39 1.71 8.88
CA VAL A 34 -10.56 0.91 9.25
C VAL A 34 -10.84 1.04 10.75
N ASP A 35 -12.09 0.84 11.16
CA ASP A 35 -12.46 0.79 12.57
C ASP A 35 -12.12 -0.57 13.21
N GLN A 36 -12.43 -0.71 14.50
CA GLN A 36 -12.17 -1.95 15.26
C GLN A 36 -12.93 -3.13 14.67
N THR A 37 -14.18 -2.96 14.26
CA THR A 37 -15.03 -4.05 13.76
C THR A 37 -14.50 -4.58 12.45
N GLU A 38 -14.17 -3.70 11.52
CA GLU A 38 -13.60 -4.08 10.23
C GLU A 38 -12.20 -4.70 10.40
N TYR A 39 -11.38 -4.17 11.32
CA TYR A 39 -10.08 -4.77 11.63
C TYR A 39 -10.20 -6.20 12.16
N ASP A 40 -11.17 -6.46 13.06
CA ASP A 40 -11.40 -7.79 13.60
C ASP A 40 -11.88 -8.76 12.51
N GLN A 41 -12.72 -8.33 11.57
CA GLN A 41 -13.11 -9.12 10.39
C GLN A 41 -11.91 -9.46 9.51
N ILE A 42 -11.05 -8.48 9.21
CA ILE A 42 -9.81 -8.71 8.44
C ILE A 42 -8.92 -9.73 9.16
N LYS A 43 -8.74 -9.58 10.46
CA LYS A 43 -7.95 -10.48 11.29
C LYS A 43 -8.50 -11.91 11.26
N ASP A 44 -9.79 -12.07 11.40
CA ASP A 44 -10.46 -13.39 11.38
C ASP A 44 -10.30 -14.07 10.03
N VAL A 45 -10.50 -13.35 8.93
CA VAL A 45 -10.27 -13.87 7.56
C VAL A 45 -8.82 -14.34 7.39
N LEU A 46 -7.84 -13.56 7.85
CA LEU A 46 -6.43 -13.91 7.76
C LEU A 46 -6.09 -15.16 8.59
N LEU A 47 -6.65 -15.27 9.78
CA LEU A 47 -6.44 -16.44 10.67
C LEU A 47 -7.12 -17.70 10.12
N HIS A 48 -8.33 -17.60 9.55
CA HIS A 48 -9.06 -18.75 8.99
C HIS A 48 -8.41 -19.28 7.72
N LYS A 49 -7.95 -18.40 6.81
CA LYS A 49 -7.23 -18.83 5.61
C LYS A 49 -5.93 -19.58 5.90
N ASN A 50 -5.32 -19.35 7.05
CA ASN A 50 -4.08 -20.00 7.43
C ASN A 50 -4.29 -21.34 8.18
N LYS A 51 -5.48 -21.58 8.74
CA LYS A 51 -5.80 -22.87 9.39
C LYS A 51 -5.72 -24.05 8.41
N SER A 52 -5.97 -23.82 7.12
CA SER A 52 -5.84 -24.85 6.08
C SER A 52 -4.39 -25.11 5.62
N LYS A 53 -3.43 -24.31 6.09
CA LYS A 53 -2.01 -24.43 5.78
C LYS A 53 -1.21 -24.55 7.07
N PRO A 54 -1.04 -25.76 7.63
CA PRO A 54 -0.48 -25.96 8.97
C PRO A 54 0.94 -25.43 9.16
N ASN A 55 1.63 -25.12 8.07
CA ASN A 55 3.01 -24.67 8.06
C ASN A 55 3.18 -23.15 7.94
N ILE A 56 2.10 -22.38 7.96
CA ILE A 56 2.11 -20.92 7.76
C ILE A 56 1.26 -20.25 8.83
N ASN A 57 1.87 -19.35 9.58
CA ASN A 57 1.16 -18.46 10.51
C ASN A 57 1.27 -17.01 10.00
N VAL A 58 0.19 -16.22 10.11
CA VAL A 58 0.23 -14.79 9.84
C VAL A 58 0.07 -14.04 11.14
N ASN A 59 1.04 -13.19 11.45
CA ASN A 59 1.02 -12.31 12.61
C ASN A 59 0.72 -10.88 12.15
N LEU A 60 -0.07 -10.16 12.94
CA LEU A 60 -0.25 -8.72 12.81
C LEU A 60 0.65 -8.04 13.84
N ILE A 61 1.62 -7.26 13.37
CA ILE A 61 2.61 -6.60 14.22
C ILE A 61 2.31 -5.10 14.20
N VAL A 62 2.01 -4.53 15.37
CA VAL A 62 1.89 -3.07 15.52
C VAL A 62 3.27 -2.46 15.33
N VAL A 63 3.36 -1.47 14.45
CA VAL A 63 4.61 -0.78 14.12
C VAL A 63 4.60 0.69 14.51
N GLU A 64 3.41 1.28 14.66
CA GLU A 64 3.24 2.66 15.05
C GLU A 64 1.88 2.86 15.74
N GLU A 65 1.84 3.73 16.74
CA GLU A 65 0.62 4.19 17.38
C GLU A 65 0.64 5.72 17.42
N THR A 66 -0.34 6.35 16.79
CA THR A 66 -0.45 7.82 16.73
C THR A 66 -1.76 8.26 17.39
N ARG A 67 -1.67 9.11 18.42
CA ARG A 67 -2.82 9.75 19.02
C ARG A 67 -3.24 10.98 18.24
N ARG A 68 -4.55 11.10 17.97
CA ARG A 68 -5.18 12.27 17.37
C ARG A 68 -6.42 12.61 18.17
N ASN A 69 -6.34 13.64 19.00
CA ASN A 69 -7.42 14.05 19.92
C ASN A 69 -7.85 12.88 20.81
N ASP A 70 -9.11 12.42 20.68
CA ASP A 70 -9.76 11.32 21.40
C ASP A 70 -9.63 9.96 20.69
N SER A 71 -8.90 9.90 19.58
CA SER A 71 -8.71 8.69 18.79
C SER A 71 -7.26 8.21 18.73
N LEU A 72 -7.09 6.90 18.62
CA LEU A 72 -5.80 6.22 18.47
C LEU A 72 -5.75 5.54 17.10
N VAL A 73 -4.79 5.94 16.26
CA VAL A 73 -4.51 5.25 14.99
C VAL A 73 -3.37 4.27 15.21
N ILE A 74 -3.65 2.98 15.00
CA ILE A 74 -2.72 1.87 15.14
C ILE A 74 -2.30 1.43 13.74
N VAL A 75 -1.01 1.55 13.42
CA VAL A 75 -0.45 1.07 12.16
C VAL A 75 0.13 -0.33 12.39
N TYR A 76 -0.30 -1.30 11.60
CA TYR A 76 0.15 -2.68 11.71
C TYR A 76 0.75 -3.18 10.39
N LYS A 77 1.64 -4.19 10.49
CA LYS A 77 2.19 -4.96 9.37
C LYS A 77 1.74 -6.40 9.46
N ARG A 78 1.58 -7.03 8.30
CA ARG A 78 1.38 -8.49 8.23
C ARG A 78 2.73 -9.18 8.08
N GLN A 79 2.99 -10.15 8.93
CA GLN A 79 4.18 -11.00 8.87
C GLN A 79 3.75 -12.46 8.75
N MET A 80 4.23 -13.14 7.72
CA MET A 80 4.10 -14.59 7.56
C MET A 80 5.25 -15.26 8.29
N VAL A 81 4.94 -16.26 9.12
CA VAL A 81 5.93 -17.13 9.77
C VAL A 81 5.76 -18.53 9.21
N MET A 82 6.79 -19.04 8.55
CA MET A 82 6.82 -20.41 8.02
C MET A 82 7.48 -21.36 9.02
N ASN A 83 7.21 -22.67 8.88
CA ASN A 83 7.92 -23.70 9.66
C ASN A 83 9.45 -23.52 9.49
N GLY A 84 10.16 -23.64 10.63
CA GLY A 84 11.59 -23.33 10.69
C GLY A 84 11.91 -21.89 11.10
N GLY A 85 10.89 -21.08 11.45
CA GLY A 85 11.09 -19.73 11.99
C GLY A 85 11.39 -18.67 10.92
N VAL A 86 11.29 -19.00 9.64
CA VAL A 86 11.47 -18.02 8.54
C VAL A 86 10.33 -17.01 8.60
N LYS A 87 10.68 -15.73 8.79
CA LYS A 87 9.74 -14.61 8.85
C LYS A 87 9.75 -13.85 7.54
N ILE A 88 8.59 -13.75 6.89
CA ILE A 88 8.39 -12.97 5.66
C ILE A 88 7.43 -11.84 5.98
N ASN A 89 7.88 -10.60 5.86
CA ASN A 89 7.00 -9.45 5.99
C ASN A 89 6.16 -9.31 4.71
N LEU A 90 4.85 -9.23 4.85
CA LEU A 90 3.90 -9.21 3.73
C LEU A 90 3.47 -7.80 3.34
N SER A 91 3.82 -6.80 4.10
CA SER A 91 3.48 -5.41 3.80
C SER A 91 4.52 -4.45 4.33
N GLY A 92 4.86 -3.48 3.50
CA GLY A 92 5.50 -2.24 3.88
C GLY A 92 6.91 -2.30 4.49
N THR A 93 7.66 -3.40 4.31
CA THR A 93 9.06 -3.48 4.78
C THR A 93 10.08 -3.16 3.70
N GLU A 94 9.61 -3.00 2.46
CA GLU A 94 10.49 -2.68 1.35
C GLU A 94 10.91 -1.21 1.42
N LYS A 95 12.16 -0.96 1.06
CA LYS A 95 12.76 0.39 1.06
C LYS A 95 11.91 1.41 0.24
N VAL A 96 11.19 0.96 -0.76
CA VAL A 96 10.35 1.80 -1.62
C VAL A 96 9.32 2.61 -0.83
N TYR A 97 8.80 2.11 0.30
CA TYR A 97 7.85 2.86 1.12
C TYR A 97 8.47 4.07 1.85
N GLU A 98 9.78 4.07 2.04
CA GLU A 98 10.51 5.21 2.61
C GLU A 98 10.63 6.39 1.64
N MET A 99 10.20 6.19 0.39
CA MET A 99 10.22 7.24 -0.63
C MET A 99 9.05 8.22 -0.51
N VAL A 100 8.02 7.89 0.25
CA VAL A 100 6.88 8.81 0.45
C VAL A 100 7.39 10.14 1.04
N GLY A 101 7.02 11.24 0.38
CA GLY A 101 7.49 12.59 0.69
C GLY A 101 8.85 12.97 0.09
N LYS A 102 9.55 12.04 -0.58
CA LYS A 102 10.83 12.30 -1.23
C LYS A 102 10.67 12.43 -2.75
N LYS A 103 11.64 13.05 -3.39
CA LYS A 103 11.72 13.14 -4.84
C LYS A 103 12.03 11.76 -5.43
N PHE A 104 11.30 11.38 -6.48
CA PHE A 104 11.54 10.14 -7.20
C PHE A 104 12.90 10.22 -7.94
N PRO A 105 13.72 9.15 -7.94
CA PRO A 105 15.03 9.17 -8.59
C PRO A 105 14.91 9.33 -10.11
N ASN A 106 15.94 9.93 -10.69
CA ASN A 106 16.04 10.04 -12.14
C ASN A 106 16.38 8.68 -12.75
N PHE A 107 15.85 8.44 -13.95
CA PHE A 107 16.13 7.26 -14.74
C PHE A 107 16.07 7.56 -16.25
N VAL A 108 16.67 6.68 -17.05
CA VAL A 108 16.49 6.63 -18.50
C VAL A 108 16.30 5.19 -18.90
N PHE A 109 15.15 4.84 -19.47
CA PHE A 109 14.83 3.51 -19.96
C PHE A 109 14.37 3.56 -21.42
N ARG A 110 14.21 2.39 -22.02
CA ARG A 110 13.63 2.25 -23.34
C ARG A 110 12.16 1.87 -23.24
N ASP A 111 11.38 2.35 -24.20
CA ASP A 111 10.01 1.88 -24.42
C ASP A 111 9.99 0.58 -25.25
N LEU A 112 8.78 0.11 -25.60
CA LEU A 112 8.60 -1.10 -26.39
C LEU A 112 9.14 -0.98 -27.83
N GLU A 113 9.26 0.22 -28.35
CA GLU A 113 9.77 0.54 -29.69
C GLU A 113 11.29 0.83 -29.67
N GLY A 114 11.91 0.82 -28.50
CA GLY A 114 13.34 1.06 -28.31
C GLY A 114 13.72 2.54 -28.14
N ASN A 115 12.73 3.45 -28.08
CA ASN A 115 12.99 4.88 -27.86
C ASN A 115 13.40 5.12 -26.41
N ALA A 116 14.37 6.02 -26.20
CA ALA A 116 14.77 6.42 -24.86
C ALA A 116 13.72 7.34 -24.23
N CYS A 117 13.35 7.03 -22.99
CA CYS A 117 12.45 7.84 -22.18
C CYS A 117 13.16 8.22 -20.87
N SER A 118 13.29 9.53 -20.63
CA SER A 118 13.87 10.08 -19.41
C SER A 118 12.79 10.38 -18.37
N SER A 119 13.12 10.18 -17.09
CA SER A 119 12.27 10.59 -15.97
C SER A 119 11.88 12.07 -16.03
N ASP A 120 12.78 12.95 -16.51
CA ASP A 120 12.52 14.39 -16.61
C ASP A 120 11.36 14.70 -17.57
N SER A 121 11.16 13.87 -18.58
CA SER A 121 10.02 14.00 -19.49
C SER A 121 8.69 13.56 -18.86
N LEU A 122 8.72 12.77 -17.80
CA LEU A 122 7.56 12.20 -17.12
C LEU A 122 7.20 12.94 -15.84
N LEU A 123 8.19 13.32 -15.02
CA LEU A 123 8.02 13.84 -13.66
C LEU A 123 7.56 15.33 -13.61
N ASN A 124 7.31 15.97 -14.74
CA ASN A 124 6.76 17.33 -14.81
C ASN A 124 5.22 17.37 -14.83
N ALA A 125 4.56 16.25 -14.63
CA ALA A 125 3.12 16.10 -14.55
C ALA A 125 2.75 15.05 -13.49
N PRO A 126 1.51 15.03 -12.98
CA PRO A 126 1.04 13.95 -12.13
C PRO A 126 1.24 12.60 -12.81
N LEU A 127 1.78 11.63 -12.08
CA LEU A 127 2.24 10.35 -12.64
C LEU A 127 1.85 9.17 -11.75
N VAL A 128 1.34 8.12 -12.35
CA VAL A 128 1.15 6.80 -11.75
C VAL A 128 2.14 5.84 -12.38
N LEU A 129 3.06 5.30 -11.58
CA LEU A 129 3.99 4.23 -11.96
C LEU A 129 3.47 2.90 -11.45
N ASN A 130 3.38 1.90 -12.32
CA ASN A 130 3.09 0.52 -11.92
C ASN A 130 4.28 -0.38 -12.24
N PHE A 131 4.75 -1.11 -11.22
CA PHE A 131 5.86 -2.05 -11.34
C PHE A 131 5.34 -3.48 -11.37
N TRP A 132 5.73 -4.24 -12.39
CA TRP A 132 5.23 -5.57 -12.65
C TRP A 132 6.28 -6.48 -13.33
N PHE A 133 5.97 -7.75 -13.55
CA PHE A 133 6.78 -8.65 -14.38
C PHE A 133 5.92 -9.75 -15.03
N ASN A 134 6.44 -10.41 -16.05
CA ASN A 134 5.71 -11.36 -16.90
C ASN A 134 5.08 -12.54 -16.13
N GLY A 135 5.73 -13.05 -15.08
CA GLY A 135 5.24 -14.15 -14.26
C GLY A 135 4.27 -13.74 -13.16
N CYS A 136 4.02 -12.45 -12.97
CA CYS A 136 3.23 -11.92 -11.88
C CYS A 136 1.73 -12.08 -12.10
N ARG A 137 1.13 -13.11 -11.53
CA ARG A 137 -0.33 -13.35 -11.63
C ARG A 137 -1.17 -12.22 -11.01
N PRO A 138 -0.87 -11.71 -9.80
CA PRO A 138 -1.59 -10.58 -9.24
C PRO A 138 -1.54 -9.33 -10.12
N CYS A 139 -0.37 -9.03 -10.73
CA CYS A 139 -0.22 -7.90 -11.64
C CYS A 139 -1.17 -8.01 -12.84
N LYS A 140 -1.21 -9.17 -13.49
CA LYS A 140 -2.09 -9.42 -14.64
C LYS A 140 -3.57 -9.27 -14.29
N ARG A 141 -3.97 -9.66 -13.08
CA ARG A 141 -5.36 -9.52 -12.63
C ARG A 141 -5.78 -8.06 -12.43
N GLU A 142 -4.88 -7.18 -12.02
CA GLU A 142 -5.23 -5.77 -11.80
C GLU A 142 -5.19 -4.90 -13.07
N MET A 143 -4.55 -5.36 -14.16
CA MET A 143 -4.44 -4.59 -15.41
C MET A 143 -5.76 -4.03 -15.94
N PRO A 144 -6.89 -4.79 -15.97
CA PRO A 144 -8.16 -4.23 -16.42
C PRO A 144 -8.67 -3.07 -15.56
N VAL A 145 -8.46 -3.14 -14.24
CA VAL A 145 -8.84 -2.06 -13.32
C VAL A 145 -7.95 -0.84 -13.54
N LEU A 146 -6.65 -1.05 -13.71
CA LEU A 146 -5.69 0.02 -13.98
C LEU A 146 -5.95 0.70 -15.32
N ASN A 147 -6.33 -0.05 -16.37
CA ASN A 147 -6.74 0.50 -17.66
C ASN A 147 -7.97 1.39 -17.54
N GLN A 148 -8.97 0.97 -16.73
CA GLN A 148 -10.13 1.79 -16.47
C GLN A 148 -9.76 3.08 -15.76
N ILE A 149 -8.92 3.03 -14.71
CA ILE A 149 -8.44 4.22 -14.02
C ILE A 149 -7.70 5.14 -14.98
N LYS A 150 -6.79 4.60 -15.81
CA LYS A 150 -6.10 5.40 -16.83
C LYS A 150 -7.07 6.15 -17.74
N LYS A 151 -8.12 5.50 -18.21
CA LYS A 151 -9.14 6.12 -19.07
C LYS A 151 -9.89 7.25 -18.37
N GLU A 152 -10.20 7.09 -17.08
CA GLU A 152 -10.88 8.12 -16.27
C GLU A 152 -10.06 9.39 -16.08
N TYR A 153 -8.72 9.25 -16.01
CA TYR A 153 -7.78 10.37 -15.80
C TYR A 153 -6.97 10.73 -17.04
N GLU A 154 -7.45 10.33 -18.23
CA GLU A 154 -6.77 10.63 -19.49
C GLU A 154 -6.56 12.14 -19.67
N GLY A 155 -5.36 12.53 -20.11
CA GLY A 155 -4.97 13.92 -20.27
C GLY A 155 -4.63 14.68 -18.98
N LYS A 156 -4.95 14.14 -17.80
CA LYS A 156 -4.68 14.76 -16.49
C LYS A 156 -3.49 14.12 -15.77
N VAL A 157 -3.33 12.81 -15.90
CA VAL A 157 -2.31 12.02 -15.23
C VAL A 157 -1.61 11.14 -16.26
N ARG A 158 -0.31 11.00 -16.14
CA ARG A 158 0.46 10.03 -16.93
C ARG A 158 0.44 8.67 -16.25
N PHE A 159 0.30 7.62 -17.06
CA PHE A 159 0.31 6.25 -16.59
C PHE A 159 1.43 5.49 -17.28
N VAL A 160 2.40 5.05 -16.49
CA VAL A 160 3.61 4.37 -16.97
C VAL A 160 3.80 3.06 -16.21
N SER A 161 4.15 2.02 -16.93
CA SER A 161 4.55 0.75 -16.31
C SER A 161 6.04 0.52 -16.47
N ILE A 162 6.68 -0.03 -15.46
CA ILE A 162 8.10 -0.37 -15.44
C ILE A 162 8.27 -1.85 -15.11
N THR A 163 9.07 -2.55 -15.90
CA THR A 163 9.40 -3.95 -15.68
C THR A 163 10.89 -4.22 -15.94
N PHE A 164 11.43 -5.27 -15.34
CA PHE A 164 12.76 -5.74 -15.65
C PHE A 164 12.81 -6.68 -16.88
N ASN A 165 11.64 -7.03 -17.44
CA ASN A 165 11.56 -7.86 -18.64
C ASN A 165 11.96 -7.07 -19.90
N SER A 166 12.36 -7.78 -20.96
CA SER A 166 12.67 -7.21 -22.27
C SER A 166 11.38 -6.82 -23.04
N ALA A 167 11.53 -5.95 -24.05
CA ALA A 167 10.42 -5.52 -24.90
C ALA A 167 9.66 -6.70 -25.54
N ASP A 168 10.36 -7.68 -26.09
CA ASP A 168 9.74 -8.86 -26.72
C ASP A 168 8.94 -9.70 -25.72
N GLN A 169 9.47 -9.87 -24.52
CA GLN A 169 8.77 -10.57 -23.45
C GLN A 169 7.50 -9.82 -23.02
N VAL A 170 7.56 -8.49 -22.94
CA VAL A 170 6.40 -7.65 -22.61
C VAL A 170 5.36 -7.72 -23.73
N LYS A 171 5.75 -7.50 -24.99
CA LYS A 171 4.85 -7.57 -26.15
C LYS A 171 4.07 -8.88 -26.20
N LYS A 172 4.73 -10.00 -25.89
CA LYS A 172 4.09 -11.33 -25.81
C LYS A 172 3.01 -11.39 -24.73
N VAL A 173 3.26 -10.84 -23.53
CA VAL A 173 2.26 -10.84 -22.43
C VAL A 173 1.10 -9.93 -22.76
N LEU A 174 1.31 -8.79 -23.41
CA LEU A 174 0.27 -7.83 -23.76
C LEU A 174 -0.72 -8.36 -24.78
N GLN A 175 -0.40 -9.42 -25.55
CA GLN A 175 -1.34 -10.10 -26.42
C GLN A 175 -2.49 -10.78 -25.63
N ASP A 176 -2.18 -11.38 -24.49
CA ASP A 176 -3.14 -12.10 -23.65
C ASP A 176 -3.71 -11.22 -22.52
N TYR A 177 -2.96 -10.21 -22.09
CA TYR A 177 -3.29 -9.32 -20.97
C TYR A 177 -3.11 -7.87 -21.40
N PRO A 178 -4.11 -7.24 -22.06
CA PRO A 178 -4.02 -5.84 -22.48
C PRO A 178 -3.76 -4.92 -21.29
N PHE A 179 -2.72 -4.09 -21.43
CA PHE A 179 -2.34 -3.11 -20.42
C PHE A 179 -1.94 -1.82 -21.11
N ASP A 180 -2.80 -0.82 -21.01
CA ASP A 180 -2.75 0.40 -21.86
C ASP A 180 -1.76 1.47 -21.37
N PHE A 181 -0.94 1.17 -20.37
CA PHE A 181 0.07 2.09 -19.86
C PHE A 181 1.20 2.31 -20.90
N TYR A 182 1.93 3.40 -20.76
CA TYR A 182 3.19 3.57 -21.46
C TYR A 182 4.24 2.64 -20.82
N HIS A 183 4.82 1.74 -21.60
CA HIS A 183 5.67 0.68 -21.07
C HIS A 183 7.14 1.02 -21.17
N LEU A 184 7.84 0.97 -20.04
CA LEU A 184 9.30 1.04 -19.94
C LEU A 184 9.84 -0.32 -19.51
N VAL A 185 10.87 -0.78 -20.21
CA VAL A 185 11.43 -2.12 -20.10
C VAL A 185 12.84 -2.10 -19.52
N GLU A 186 13.35 -3.28 -19.09
CA GLU A 186 14.71 -3.47 -18.60
C GLU A 186 15.07 -2.59 -17.39
N GLY A 187 14.06 -2.17 -16.61
CA GLY A 187 14.19 -1.24 -15.49
C GLY A 187 14.73 -1.84 -14.19
N LYS A 188 15.53 -2.95 -14.26
CA LYS A 188 16.04 -3.66 -13.08
C LYS A 188 16.85 -2.77 -12.13
N GLU A 189 17.68 -1.90 -12.68
CA GLU A 189 18.54 -1.03 -11.88
C GLU A 189 17.73 -0.11 -10.97
N LEU A 190 16.71 0.57 -11.50
CA LEU A 190 15.82 1.41 -10.71
C LEU A 190 15.05 0.60 -9.67
N ILE A 191 14.52 -0.57 -10.06
CA ILE A 191 13.77 -1.46 -9.18
C ILE A 191 14.61 -1.84 -7.96
N ASP A 192 15.88 -2.21 -8.16
CA ASP A 192 16.82 -2.55 -7.10
C ASP A 192 17.19 -1.32 -6.27
N GLN A 193 17.44 -0.17 -6.92
CA GLN A 193 17.78 1.09 -6.26
C GLN A 193 16.70 1.53 -5.27
N ILE A 194 15.42 1.47 -5.68
CA ILE A 194 14.30 1.86 -4.84
C ILE A 194 13.82 0.73 -3.90
N GLY A 195 14.36 -0.47 -4.06
CA GLY A 195 14.15 -1.61 -3.19
C GLY A 195 12.76 -2.24 -3.30
N ILE A 196 12.25 -2.41 -4.52
CA ILE A 196 11.04 -3.20 -4.78
C ILE A 196 11.44 -4.68 -4.82
N THR A 197 10.85 -5.48 -3.94
CA THR A 197 11.09 -6.92 -3.83
C THR A 197 9.82 -7.76 -4.02
N ALA A 198 8.63 -7.12 -3.94
CA ALA A 198 7.34 -7.76 -4.15
C ALA A 198 6.48 -6.97 -5.17
N TYR A 199 5.70 -7.69 -5.95
CA TYR A 199 4.89 -7.15 -7.04
C TYR A 199 3.40 -7.54 -6.91
N PRO A 200 2.50 -6.72 -7.46
CA PRO A 200 2.74 -5.41 -8.09
C PRO A 200 3.09 -4.33 -7.09
N LYS A 201 3.62 -3.19 -7.58
CA LYS A 201 3.72 -1.93 -6.84
C LYS A 201 3.16 -0.80 -7.69
N THR A 202 2.35 0.04 -7.07
CA THR A 202 1.86 1.28 -7.70
C THR A 202 2.35 2.47 -6.89
N ILE A 203 2.98 3.44 -7.57
CA ILE A 203 3.51 4.66 -6.96
C ILE A 203 2.79 5.85 -7.58
N VAL A 204 2.23 6.71 -6.74
CA VAL A 204 1.61 7.99 -7.14
C VAL A 204 2.59 9.11 -6.87
N ILE A 205 2.87 9.92 -7.89
CA ILE A 205 3.87 10.99 -7.90
C ILE A 205 3.20 12.28 -8.36
N ASP A 206 3.42 13.37 -7.62
CA ASP A 206 2.89 14.68 -8.02
C ASP A 206 3.71 15.35 -9.13
N ARG A 207 3.21 16.51 -9.61
CA ARG A 207 3.85 17.30 -10.65
C ARG A 207 5.24 17.84 -10.30
N ASN A 208 5.64 17.82 -9.04
CA ASN A 208 6.96 18.23 -8.57
C ASN A 208 7.91 17.02 -8.48
N GLY A 209 7.46 15.83 -8.88
CA GLY A 209 8.22 14.59 -8.79
C GLY A 209 8.31 14.02 -7.39
N ILE A 210 7.43 14.44 -6.45
CA ILE A 210 7.40 13.94 -5.07
C ILE A 210 6.49 12.73 -4.98
N VAL A 211 7.01 11.64 -4.43
CA VAL A 211 6.22 10.43 -4.14
C VAL A 211 5.17 10.75 -3.09
N ARG A 212 3.91 10.59 -3.43
CA ARG A 212 2.78 10.82 -2.52
C ARG A 212 2.27 9.56 -1.88
N GLN A 213 2.31 8.44 -2.60
CA GLN A 213 1.90 7.15 -2.07
C GLN A 213 2.63 6.02 -2.79
N VAL A 214 2.89 4.95 -2.04
CA VAL A 214 3.34 3.64 -2.53
C VAL A 214 2.30 2.61 -2.10
N MET A 215 1.76 1.87 -3.05
CA MET A 215 0.71 0.86 -2.82
C MET A 215 1.15 -0.49 -3.37
N ASP A 216 0.63 -1.56 -2.78
CA ASP A 216 0.72 -2.92 -3.31
C ASP A 216 -0.29 -3.10 -4.48
N CYS A 217 -0.85 -4.29 -4.64
CA CYS A 217 -1.91 -4.53 -5.63
C CYS A 217 -3.17 -3.69 -5.34
N VAL A 218 -4.01 -3.54 -6.37
CA VAL A 218 -5.39 -3.09 -6.19
C VAL A 218 -6.02 -3.86 -5.04
N GLU A 219 -6.76 -3.16 -4.19
CA GLU A 219 -7.43 -3.73 -3.03
C GLU A 219 -8.27 -4.95 -3.41
N SER A 220 -8.30 -5.95 -2.54
CA SER A 220 -9.16 -7.12 -2.71
C SER A 220 -10.25 -7.09 -1.64
N MET A 221 -11.47 -7.39 -2.04
CA MET A 221 -12.63 -7.50 -1.16
C MET A 221 -13.05 -8.96 -1.04
N VAL A 222 -13.69 -9.31 0.07
CA VAL A 222 -14.35 -10.61 0.21
C VAL A 222 -15.81 -10.40 -0.15
N SER A 223 -16.29 -11.12 -1.17
CA SER A 223 -17.70 -11.11 -1.57
C SER A 223 -18.58 -11.81 -0.53
N GLU A 224 -19.89 -11.63 -0.60
CA GLU A 224 -20.85 -12.24 0.33
C GLU A 224 -20.76 -13.79 0.39
N ASN A 225 -20.37 -14.43 -0.71
CA ASN A 225 -20.13 -15.86 -0.79
C ASN A 225 -18.70 -16.29 -0.35
N GLY A 226 -17.89 -15.37 0.21
CA GLY A 226 -16.56 -15.65 0.72
C GLY A 226 -15.45 -15.71 -0.32
N GLU A 227 -15.72 -15.37 -1.59
CA GLU A 227 -14.70 -15.29 -2.63
C GLU A 227 -13.92 -13.99 -2.56
N VAL A 228 -12.61 -14.06 -2.82
CA VAL A 228 -11.76 -12.87 -2.92
C VAL A 228 -11.86 -12.30 -4.32
N VAL A 229 -12.54 -11.17 -4.43
CA VAL A 229 -12.68 -10.40 -5.67
C VAL A 229 -11.76 -9.19 -5.65
N LEU A 230 -11.28 -8.80 -6.82
CA LEU A 230 -10.50 -7.58 -6.98
C LEU A 230 -11.44 -6.37 -6.81
N GLY A 231 -11.00 -5.38 -6.04
CA GLY A 231 -11.71 -4.11 -5.88
C GLY A 231 -11.63 -3.26 -7.14
N LYS A 232 -12.24 -2.09 -7.06
CA LYS A 232 -12.31 -1.16 -8.20
C LYS A 232 -11.10 -0.24 -8.31
N GLY A 233 -10.15 -0.29 -7.36
CA GLY A 233 -8.99 0.60 -7.30
C GLY A 233 -9.33 1.98 -6.73
N ASP A 234 -10.28 2.06 -5.81
CA ASP A 234 -10.73 3.31 -5.19
C ASP A 234 -9.62 3.98 -4.39
N GLU A 235 -8.71 3.20 -3.83
CA GLU A 235 -7.53 3.71 -3.13
C GLU A 235 -6.60 4.48 -4.09
N ILE A 236 -6.37 3.94 -5.29
CA ILE A 236 -5.55 4.61 -6.33
C ILE A 236 -6.21 5.90 -6.77
N ARG A 237 -7.53 5.89 -7.04
CA ARG A 237 -8.30 7.10 -7.40
C ARG A 237 -8.18 8.18 -6.36
N LYS A 238 -8.37 7.82 -5.09
CA LYS A 238 -8.25 8.74 -3.96
C LYS A 238 -6.87 9.41 -3.89
N GLU A 239 -5.80 8.66 -4.16
CA GLU A 239 -4.47 9.25 -4.15
C GLU A 239 -4.20 10.12 -5.41
N ILE A 240 -4.77 9.76 -6.56
CA ILE A 240 -4.72 10.59 -7.76
C ILE A 240 -5.43 11.92 -7.53
N GLU A 241 -6.64 11.92 -6.97
CA GLU A 241 -7.40 13.15 -6.70
C GLU A 241 -6.66 14.14 -5.79
N LYS A 242 -5.79 13.67 -4.91
CA LYS A 242 -5.00 14.55 -4.03
C LYS A 242 -3.85 15.26 -4.74
N ILE A 243 -3.47 14.82 -5.93
CA ILE A 243 -2.31 15.38 -6.67
C ILE A 243 -2.73 16.17 -7.91
N LEU A 244 -4.02 16.21 -8.23
CA LEU A 244 -4.60 17.04 -9.30
C LEU A 244 -4.88 18.46 -8.80
#